data_d1df1b6ae3c64aa016d6605f7833177a
#
_entry.id   d1df1b6ae3c64aa016d6605f7833177a
#
_cell.length_a   1.000
_cell.length_b   1.000
_cell.length_c   1.000
_cell.angle_alpha   90.00
_cell.angle_beta   90.00
_cell.angle_gamma   90.00
#
_symmetry.space_group_name_H-M   'P 1'
#
loop_
_entity.id
_entity.type
_entity.pdbx_description
1 polymer ?
#
loop_
_entity_poly.entity_id
_entity_poly.type
_entity_poly.pdbx_seq_one_letter_code
_entity_poly.pdbx_strand_id
1 'polypeptide(L)'
;EEQSWAEAGRSFRFLLVQPRHPGKIVGMLGLNEIVRGAFQSCFISYKIDHTLWGRGCGSEAIAYGAEWAFRALGLHRVEANIMPRNTASRRAAAKAGFVEEGLSRKYLKINGVWEDHIHMVRLNGEN
;
A
#
# COMPACT_ATOMS: atom_id res chain seq x y z
N GLU A 1 14.70 10.12 17.16
CA GLU A 1 14.77 9.89 16.57
C GLU A 1 14.93 9.17 16.47
N GLU A 2 14.97 8.82 16.32
CA GLU A 2 15.18 8.13 15.74
C GLU A 2 15.29 7.21 15.99
N GLN A 3 15.28 6.91 16.42
CA GLN A 3 15.43 6.10 16.27
C GLN A 3 15.20 5.35 16.54
N SER A 4 15.10 5.47 17.49
CA SER A 4 14.82 4.87 17.27
C SER A 4 14.83 4.42 16.42
N TRP A 5 15.39 4.30 16.23
CA TRP A 5 15.44 3.96 15.12
C TRP A 5 15.15 2.80 14.50
N ALA A 6 15.48 1.85 14.79
CA ALA A 6 14.93 0.66 14.20
C ALA A 6 13.46 0.85 13.84
N GLU A 7 12.79 1.58 14.68
CA GLU A 7 11.39 1.94 14.44
C GLU A 7 11.25 2.78 13.20
N ALA A 8 12.18 3.67 12.96
CA ALA A 8 12.12 4.54 11.80
C ALA A 8 12.16 3.76 10.50
N GLY A 9 12.73 2.54 10.50
CA GLY A 9 12.82 1.73 9.30
C GLY A 9 11.64 0.80 9.07
N ARG A 10 10.66 0.77 9.97
CA ARG A 10 9.56 -0.20 9.93
C ARG A 10 8.30 0.28 9.27
N SER A 11 8.10 1.57 9.18
CA SER A 11 6.94 2.11 8.49
C SER A 11 7.22 3.52 8.02
N PHE A 12 6.56 3.87 6.93
CA PHE A 12 6.62 5.20 6.35
C PHE A 12 5.22 5.62 5.99
N ARG A 13 4.94 6.91 6.10
CA ARG A 13 3.63 7.44 5.81
C ARG A 13 3.76 8.68 4.96
N PHE A 14 2.98 8.74 3.90
CA PHE A 14 2.97 9.87 2.98
C PHE A 14 1.60 10.51 2.98
N LEU A 15 1.58 11.84 2.94
CA LEU A 15 0.34 12.58 2.78
C LEU A 15 0.19 12.90 1.30
N LEU A 16 -1.02 12.70 0.78
CA LEU A 16 -1.33 12.94 -0.62
C LEU A 16 -2.03 14.27 -0.75
N VAL A 17 -1.54 15.11 -1.64
CA VAL A 17 -2.13 16.43 -1.88
C VAL A 17 -2.35 16.61 -3.38
N GLN A 18 -3.34 17.44 -3.73
CA GLN A 18 -3.55 17.79 -5.13
C GLN A 18 -2.60 18.91 -5.52
N PRO A 19 -1.99 18.84 -6.72
CA PRO A 19 -1.09 19.90 -7.16
C PRO A 19 -1.74 21.29 -7.17
N ARG A 20 -3.04 21.36 -7.45
CA ARG A 20 -3.75 22.64 -7.51
C ARG A 20 -4.11 23.20 -6.14
N HIS A 21 -4.07 22.35 -5.12
CA HIS A 21 -4.43 22.75 -3.77
C HIS A 21 -3.44 22.13 -2.79
N PRO A 22 -2.18 22.59 -2.79
CA PRO A 22 -1.14 21.93 -2.02
C PRO A 22 -1.36 21.93 -0.51
N GLY A 23 -2.21 22.83 -0.02
CA GLY A 23 -2.52 22.84 1.40
C GLY A 23 -3.61 21.87 1.82
N LYS A 24 -4.23 21.18 0.86
CA LYS A 24 -5.34 20.26 1.14
C LYS A 24 -4.88 18.82 1.06
N ILE A 25 -4.99 18.11 2.17
CA ILE A 25 -4.65 16.69 2.21
C ILE A 25 -5.85 15.91 1.69
N VAL A 26 -5.63 15.10 0.64
CA VAL A 26 -6.69 14.31 0.02
C VAL A 26 -6.52 12.81 0.25
N GLY A 27 -5.49 12.41 0.95
CA GLY A 27 -5.30 11.00 1.25
C GLY A 27 -4.02 10.72 1.99
N MET A 28 -3.81 9.45 2.28
CA MET A 28 -2.63 8.95 2.96
C MET A 28 -2.19 7.66 2.33
N LEU A 29 -0.88 7.43 2.33
CA LEU A 29 -0.27 6.21 1.84
C LEU A 29 0.67 5.72 2.93
N GLY A 30 0.59 4.44 3.28
CA GLY A 30 1.44 3.87 4.30
C GLY A 30 2.21 2.67 3.78
N LEU A 31 3.49 2.58 4.15
CA LEU A 31 4.30 1.39 3.98
C LEU A 31 4.58 0.86 5.36
N ASN A 32 4.08 -0.32 5.68
CA ASN A 32 4.07 -0.86 7.02
C ASN A 32 4.72 -2.23 7.07
N GLU A 33 5.09 -2.65 8.28
CA GLU A 33 5.64 -3.98 8.53
C GLU A 33 6.80 -4.29 7.58
N ILE A 34 7.78 -3.40 7.57
CA ILE A 34 8.95 -3.59 6.73
C ILE A 34 9.83 -4.67 7.34
N VAL A 35 10.04 -5.74 6.59
CA VAL A 35 10.84 -6.88 7.02
C VAL A 35 12.07 -6.98 6.14
N ARG A 36 13.23 -6.99 6.76
CA ARG A 36 14.51 -7.12 6.06
C ARG A 36 14.96 -8.58 6.03
N GLY A 37 16.23 -8.82 5.83
CA GLY A 37 16.77 -10.17 5.75
C GLY A 37 16.40 -10.85 4.47
N ALA A 38 15.97 -12.10 4.56
CA ALA A 38 15.65 -12.88 3.37
C ALA A 38 14.34 -12.46 2.70
N PHE A 39 13.47 -11.76 3.41
CA PHE A 39 12.13 -11.42 2.92
C PHE A 39 12.09 -10.11 2.12
N GLN A 40 12.72 -9.06 2.64
CA GLN A 40 12.78 -7.73 1.99
C GLN A 40 11.42 -7.29 1.47
N SER A 41 10.45 -7.17 2.37
CA SER A 41 9.05 -6.98 2.03
C SER A 41 8.38 -5.96 2.92
N CYS A 42 7.27 -5.39 2.46
CA CYS A 42 6.42 -4.54 3.29
C CYS A 42 4.97 -4.65 2.84
N PHE A 43 4.07 -4.15 3.67
CA PHE A 43 2.66 -3.98 3.33
C PHE A 43 2.43 -2.54 2.91
N ILE A 44 1.53 -2.34 1.94
CA ILE A 44 1.12 -1.01 1.52
C ILE A 44 -0.37 -0.85 1.79
N SER A 45 -0.74 0.33 2.30
CA SER A 45 -2.13 0.68 2.50
C SER A 45 -2.34 2.12 2.05
N TYR A 46 -3.57 2.47 1.68
CA TYR A 46 -3.85 3.83 1.26
C TYR A 46 -5.28 4.21 1.56
N LYS A 47 -5.51 5.51 1.64
CA LYS A 47 -6.83 6.07 1.84
C LYS A 47 -6.91 7.35 1.04
N ILE A 48 -7.93 7.49 0.20
CA ILE A 48 -8.10 8.65 -0.66
C ILE A 48 -9.50 9.20 -0.48
N ASP A 49 -9.62 10.53 -0.46
CA ASP A 49 -10.89 11.21 -0.39
C ASP A 49 -11.83 10.65 -1.46
N HIS A 50 -13.05 10.31 -1.05
CA HIS A 50 -14.01 9.65 -1.94
C HIS A 50 -14.34 10.49 -3.18
N THR A 51 -14.18 11.81 -3.11
CA THR A 51 -14.41 12.68 -4.26
C THR A 51 -13.44 12.41 -5.41
N LEU A 52 -12.34 11.72 -5.13
CA LEU A 52 -11.32 11.39 -6.13
C LEU A 52 -11.38 9.94 -6.59
N TRP A 53 -12.34 9.17 -6.09
CA TRP A 53 -12.49 7.78 -6.49
C TRP A 53 -12.81 7.69 -7.99
N GLY A 54 -12.27 6.66 -8.64
CA GLY A 54 -12.54 6.44 -10.05
C GLY A 54 -11.73 7.31 -10.99
N ARG A 55 -10.83 8.14 -10.49
CA ARG A 55 -10.03 9.04 -11.32
C ARG A 55 -8.58 8.58 -11.48
N GLY A 56 -8.29 7.35 -11.09
CA GLY A 56 -6.94 6.84 -11.21
C GLY A 56 -6.01 7.23 -10.06
N CYS A 57 -6.47 8.04 -9.12
CA CYS A 57 -5.62 8.50 -8.01
C CYS A 57 -5.16 7.36 -7.12
N GLY A 58 -6.02 6.36 -6.89
CA GLY A 58 -5.66 5.21 -6.08
C GLY A 58 -4.54 4.40 -6.69
N SER A 59 -4.64 4.09 -7.99
CA SER A 59 -3.60 3.32 -8.66
C SER A 59 -2.30 4.10 -8.75
N GLU A 60 -2.37 5.42 -8.96
CA GLU A 60 -1.18 6.25 -8.99
C GLU A 60 -0.49 6.28 -7.64
N ALA A 61 -1.26 6.39 -6.55
CA ALA A 61 -0.70 6.41 -5.20
C ALA A 61 -0.03 5.09 -4.87
N ILE A 62 -0.70 3.98 -5.16
CA ILE A 62 -0.15 2.65 -4.89
C ILE A 62 1.12 2.43 -5.72
N ALA A 63 1.10 2.82 -6.99
CA ALA A 63 2.26 2.68 -7.85
C ALA A 63 3.43 3.50 -7.33
N TYR A 64 3.17 4.74 -6.91
CA TYR A 64 4.21 5.59 -6.35
C TYR A 64 4.82 4.96 -5.10
N GLY A 65 3.98 4.46 -4.19
CA GLY A 65 4.46 3.85 -2.97
C GLY A 65 5.32 2.62 -3.22
N ALA A 66 4.89 1.76 -4.17
CA ALA A 66 5.66 0.58 -4.52
C ALA A 66 7.01 0.96 -5.13
N GLU A 67 7.00 1.92 -6.07
CA GLU A 67 8.24 2.39 -6.69
C GLU A 67 9.20 2.97 -5.64
N TRP A 68 8.67 3.74 -4.72
CA TRP A 68 9.48 4.31 -3.66
C TRP A 68 10.09 3.23 -2.77
N ALA A 69 9.29 2.21 -2.43
CA ALA A 69 9.76 1.10 -1.62
C ALA A 69 10.91 0.37 -2.31
N PHE A 70 10.79 0.17 -3.61
CA PHE A 70 11.83 -0.51 -4.38
C PHE A 70 13.09 0.34 -4.48
N ARG A 71 12.95 1.64 -4.79
CA ARG A 71 14.10 2.51 -5.01
C ARG A 71 14.75 3.01 -3.72
N ALA A 72 13.94 3.52 -2.81
CA ALA A 72 14.47 4.15 -1.61
C ALA A 72 14.82 3.15 -0.53
N LEU A 73 14.03 2.08 -0.41
CA LEU A 73 14.25 1.07 0.63
C LEU A 73 14.92 -0.19 0.11
N GLY A 74 15.03 -0.34 -1.20
CA GLY A 74 15.64 -1.52 -1.80
C GLY A 74 14.86 -2.80 -1.58
N LEU A 75 13.55 -2.70 -1.34
CA LEU A 75 12.74 -3.87 -1.06
C LEU A 75 12.50 -4.70 -2.31
N HIS A 76 12.20 -5.96 -2.12
CA HIS A 76 11.92 -6.91 -3.19
C HIS A 76 10.43 -7.06 -3.44
N ARG A 77 9.59 -6.88 -2.42
CA ARG A 77 8.17 -7.23 -2.48
C ARG A 77 7.32 -6.20 -1.75
N VAL A 78 6.23 -5.79 -2.38
CA VAL A 78 5.23 -4.92 -1.75
C VAL A 78 3.89 -5.63 -1.85
N GLU A 79 3.18 -5.75 -0.75
CA GLU A 79 1.93 -6.50 -0.66
C GLU A 79 0.80 -5.61 -0.18
N ALA A 80 -0.32 -5.66 -0.89
CA ALA A 80 -1.56 -5.01 -0.49
C ALA A 80 -2.56 -6.08 -0.08
N ASN A 81 -3.15 -5.94 1.11
CA ASN A 81 -4.12 -6.88 1.63
C ASN A 81 -5.50 -6.24 1.52
N ILE A 82 -6.34 -6.77 0.66
CA ILE A 82 -7.59 -6.13 0.25
C ILE A 82 -8.76 -7.07 0.48
N MET A 83 -9.82 -6.58 1.15
CA MET A 83 -11.02 -7.38 1.34
C MET A 83 -11.64 -7.71 -0.02
N PRO A 84 -12.13 -8.96 -0.22
CA PRO A 84 -12.64 -9.36 -1.54
C PRO A 84 -13.73 -8.44 -2.10
N ARG A 85 -14.58 -7.88 -1.24
CA ARG A 85 -15.65 -7.00 -1.68
C ARG A 85 -15.19 -5.61 -2.09
N ASN A 86 -13.94 -5.26 -1.77
CA ASN A 86 -13.42 -3.94 -2.12
C ASN A 86 -12.89 -3.95 -3.55
N THR A 87 -13.83 -3.96 -4.49
CA THR A 87 -13.52 -4.06 -5.92
C THR A 87 -12.69 -2.88 -6.40
N ALA A 88 -12.97 -1.68 -5.90
CA ALA A 88 -12.23 -0.48 -6.31
C ALA A 88 -10.74 -0.59 -5.97
N SER A 89 -10.42 -1.05 -4.75
CA SER A 89 -9.03 -1.24 -4.35
C SER A 89 -8.35 -2.34 -5.14
N ARG A 90 -9.07 -3.43 -5.42
CA ARG A 90 -8.51 -4.52 -6.21
C ARG A 90 -8.15 -4.05 -7.61
N ARG A 91 -9.02 -3.25 -8.24
CA ARG A 91 -8.75 -2.68 -9.56
C ARG A 91 -7.59 -1.71 -9.53
N ALA A 92 -7.53 -0.87 -8.51
CA ALA A 92 -6.45 0.10 -8.39
C ALA A 92 -5.10 -0.60 -8.24
N ALA A 93 -5.03 -1.64 -7.42
CA ALA A 93 -3.80 -2.40 -7.23
C ALA A 93 -3.40 -3.11 -8.52
N ALA A 94 -4.35 -3.74 -9.20
CA ALA A 94 -4.06 -4.42 -10.47
C ALA A 94 -3.51 -3.43 -11.50
N LYS A 95 -4.11 -2.25 -11.59
CA LYS A 95 -3.65 -1.22 -12.51
C LYS A 95 -2.25 -0.73 -12.15
N ALA A 96 -1.91 -0.77 -10.89
CA ALA A 96 -0.59 -0.38 -10.42
C ALA A 96 0.46 -1.49 -10.57
N GLY A 97 0.10 -2.60 -11.18
CA GLY A 97 1.03 -3.68 -11.47
C GLY A 97 1.06 -4.80 -10.43
N PHE A 98 0.13 -4.80 -9.49
CA PHE A 98 0.05 -5.86 -8.48
C PHE A 98 -0.68 -7.07 -9.04
N VAL A 99 -0.26 -8.24 -8.63
CA VAL A 99 -0.84 -9.52 -9.05
C VAL A 99 -1.46 -10.20 -7.83
N GLU A 100 -2.65 -10.77 -8.02
CA GLU A 100 -3.33 -11.48 -6.96
C GLU A 100 -2.65 -12.82 -6.71
N GLU A 101 -2.24 -13.08 -5.47
CA GLU A 101 -1.52 -14.31 -5.13
C GLU A 101 -2.35 -15.30 -4.34
N GLY A 102 -3.40 -14.85 -3.68
CA GLY A 102 -4.23 -15.77 -2.93
C GLY A 102 -5.10 -15.06 -1.93
N LEU A 103 -5.82 -15.85 -1.14
CA LEU A 103 -6.74 -15.34 -0.15
C LEU A 103 -6.46 -15.99 1.20
N SER A 104 -6.43 -15.17 2.25
CA SER A 104 -6.39 -15.67 3.63
C SER A 104 -7.72 -15.41 4.29
N ARG A 105 -8.32 -16.46 4.84
CA ARG A 105 -9.60 -16.35 5.52
C ARG A 105 -9.39 -15.74 6.90
N LYS A 106 -10.31 -14.83 7.28
CA LYS A 106 -10.32 -14.22 8.62
C LYS A 106 -8.93 -13.74 9.01
N TYR A 107 -8.34 -12.96 8.14
CA TYR A 107 -6.94 -12.59 8.24
C TYR A 107 -6.70 -11.39 9.14
N LEU A 108 -7.50 -10.34 8.99
CA LEU A 108 -7.37 -9.13 9.79
C LEU A 108 -8.70 -8.76 10.40
N LYS A 109 -8.64 -8.19 11.60
CA LYS A 109 -9.83 -7.76 12.32
C LYS A 109 -10.14 -6.31 11.95
N ILE A 110 -11.25 -6.12 11.26
CA ILE A 110 -11.66 -4.81 10.77
C ILE A 110 -12.98 -4.44 11.44
N ASN A 111 -12.99 -3.36 12.20
CA ASN A 111 -14.18 -2.91 12.92
C ASN A 111 -14.82 -4.03 13.75
N GLY A 112 -13.98 -4.81 14.43
CA GLY A 112 -14.45 -5.86 15.32
C GLY A 112 -14.77 -7.19 14.64
N VAL A 113 -14.61 -7.29 13.32
CA VAL A 113 -14.94 -8.50 12.56
C VAL A 113 -13.69 -9.01 11.86
N TRP A 114 -13.45 -10.33 11.98
CA TRP A 114 -12.36 -10.96 11.25
C TRP A 114 -12.77 -11.12 9.80
N GLU A 115 -12.00 -10.50 8.89
CA GLU A 115 -12.35 -10.43 7.47
C GLU A 115 -11.33 -11.17 6.61
N ASP A 116 -11.83 -11.77 5.55
CA ASP A 116 -10.97 -12.37 4.53
C ASP A 116 -10.23 -11.27 3.79
N HIS A 117 -9.00 -11.57 3.36
CA HIS A 117 -8.21 -10.62 2.57
C HIS A 117 -7.54 -11.33 1.41
N ILE A 118 -7.55 -10.66 0.27
CA ILE A 118 -6.81 -11.08 -0.92
C ILE A 118 -5.44 -10.43 -0.85
N HIS A 119 -4.41 -11.22 -1.10
CA HIS A 119 -3.04 -10.73 -1.13
C HIS A 119 -2.68 -10.35 -2.56
N MET A 120 -2.44 -9.07 -2.80
CA MET A 120 -1.99 -8.58 -4.10
C MET A 120 -0.57 -8.09 -3.96
N VAL A 121 0.31 -8.49 -4.87
CA VAL A 121 1.75 -8.35 -4.71
C VAL A 121 2.39 -7.79 -5.96
N ARG A 122 3.35 -6.91 -5.77
CA ARG A 122 4.21 -6.45 -6.85
C ARG A 122 5.66 -6.69 -6.44
N LEU A 123 6.42 -7.28 -7.35
CA LEU A 123 7.83 -7.59 -7.10
C LEU A 123 8.72 -6.57 -7.81
N ASN A 124 9.84 -6.25 -7.19
CA ASN A 124 10.80 -5.33 -7.75
C ASN A 124 11.37 -5.93 -9.05
N GLY A 125 11.35 -5.14 -10.11
CA GLY A 125 11.85 -5.59 -11.40
C GLY A 125 10.82 -6.29 -12.26
N GLU A 126 9.60 -6.49 -11.77
CA GLU A 126 8.49 -7.02 -12.56
C GLU A 126 7.65 -5.89 -13.11
N ASN A 127 7.15 -6.09 -14.30
CA ASN A 127 6.25 -5.10 -14.91
C ASN A 127 4.87 -5.66 -15.11
#